data_99f4cc30fa79b7f06e6fba86a5829514
#
_entry.id   99f4cc30fa79b7f06e6fba86a5829514
#
_cell.length_a   1.000
_cell.length_b   1.000
_cell.length_c   1.000
_cell.angle_alpha   90.00
_cell.angle_beta   90.00
_cell.angle_gamma   90.00
#
_symmetry.space_group_name_H-M   'P 1'
#
loop_
_entity.id
_entity.type
_entity.pdbx_description
1 polymer ?
#
loop_
_entity_poly.entity_id
_entity_poly.type
_entity_poly.pdbx_seq_one_letter_code
_entity_poly.pdbx_strand_id
1 'polypeptide(L)'
;DKSTARDKVTANNKTFAENKTTTGNKTPAENKKPVLQRDSNPDTSKNISAVTPADLGEKKITVQETDAGIKLAIHDLKFKADSAELMPGETVRLDEIASVLKQTGTNKLLIEGFTADTGYPAGELKVSRNRAYAIAEALSKRGIDAGRFICKGNGAANPVADNSTPEGKAMNRRVEITILERNK
;
A
#
# COMPACT_ATOMS: atom_id res chain seq x y z
N ASP A 1 37.35 -47.38 10.35
CA ASP A 1 36.86 -47.69 11.70
C ASP A 1 35.73 -46.74 12.04
N LYS A 2 34.53 -47.29 11.99
CA LYS A 2 33.56 -47.49 13.08
C LYS A 2 33.23 -46.19 13.85
N SER A 3 32.03 -45.75 14.09
CA SER A 3 30.81 -46.48 14.43
C SER A 3 29.69 -45.41 14.58
N THR A 4 28.58 -45.65 13.96
CA THR A 4 27.21 -45.82 14.48
C THR A 4 26.87 -45.20 15.84
N ALA A 5 25.84 -44.38 15.90
CA ALA A 5 24.73 -44.52 16.83
C ALA A 5 23.49 -43.71 16.39
N ARG A 6 22.41 -44.44 16.19
CA ARG A 6 20.98 -44.04 16.18
C ARG A 6 20.52 -43.81 17.62
N ASP A 7 19.55 -42.93 17.77
CA ASP A 7 18.39 -43.08 18.67
C ASP A 7 17.36 -42.02 18.29
N LYS A 8 16.25 -42.34 17.81
CA LYS A 8 14.91 -42.77 18.23
C LYS A 8 14.52 -42.26 19.62
N VAL A 9 13.38 -41.53 19.67
CA VAL A 9 12.29 -41.67 20.63
C VAL A 9 11.25 -40.57 20.31
N THR A 10 10.14 -40.88 19.80
CA THR A 10 8.83 -41.31 20.31
C THR A 10 7.86 -40.17 20.61
N ALA A 11 6.75 -40.21 19.89
CA ALA A 11 5.51 -39.48 20.06
C ALA A 11 4.92 -39.65 21.49
N ASN A 12 4.23 -38.63 21.95
CA ASN A 12 3.19 -38.84 22.95
C ASN A 12 1.94 -38.02 22.65
N ASN A 13 0.97 -38.74 22.19
CA ASN A 13 -0.43 -38.39 22.02
C ASN A 13 -1.11 -38.54 23.40
N LYS A 14 -1.85 -37.52 23.85
CA LYS A 14 -2.80 -37.73 24.93
C LYS A 14 -4.05 -36.86 24.75
N THR A 15 -5.03 -37.48 24.17
CA THR A 15 -6.47 -37.25 24.25
C THR A 15 -6.96 -37.38 25.67
N PHE A 16 -7.87 -36.47 26.11
CA PHE A 16 -8.92 -36.74 27.10
C PHE A 16 -9.95 -35.62 26.95
N ALA A 17 -11.08 -35.89 26.43
CA ALA A 17 -12.34 -36.45 26.95
C ALA A 17 -13.31 -35.38 27.47
N GLU A 18 -14.46 -35.43 26.86
CA GLU A 18 -15.72 -34.74 27.10
C GLU A 18 -16.15 -34.77 28.59
N ASN A 19 -16.84 -33.72 29.01
CA ASN A 19 -17.95 -33.93 29.94
C ASN A 19 -19.12 -33.00 29.63
N LYS A 20 -20.28 -33.63 29.66
CA LYS A 20 -21.63 -33.22 29.29
C LYS A 20 -22.43 -32.77 30.51
N THR A 21 -23.44 -31.90 30.26
CA THR A 21 -24.73 -31.74 30.99
C THR A 21 -24.67 -30.87 32.27
N THR A 22 -25.52 -29.84 32.49
CA THR A 22 -26.99 -29.87 32.59
C THR A 22 -27.56 -28.45 32.78
N THR A 23 -28.63 -28.16 32.07
CA THR A 23 -29.84 -27.33 32.35
C THR A 23 -29.90 -26.40 33.55
N GLY A 24 -30.35 -25.15 33.33
CA GLY A 24 -30.89 -24.27 34.38
C GLY A 24 -31.44 -22.96 33.82
N ASN A 25 -32.71 -22.95 33.52
CA ASN A 25 -33.56 -21.85 33.06
C ASN A 25 -33.76 -20.80 34.17
N LYS A 26 -33.54 -19.51 33.89
CA LYS A 26 -34.27 -18.38 34.51
C LYS A 26 -33.93 -17.05 33.86
N THR A 27 -34.86 -16.48 33.13
CA THR A 27 -35.02 -15.03 32.84
C THR A 27 -35.96 -14.44 33.90
N PRO A 28 -36.09 -13.07 34.04
CA PRO A 28 -35.41 -11.90 33.45
C PRO A 28 -34.98 -10.89 34.53
N ALA A 29 -34.04 -10.00 34.18
CA ALA A 29 -33.96 -8.69 34.81
C ALA A 29 -33.44 -7.67 33.78
N GLU A 30 -34.30 -6.78 33.46
CA GLU A 30 -34.16 -5.54 32.73
C GLU A 30 -33.00 -4.73 33.32
N ASN A 31 -31.95 -4.48 32.54
CA ASN A 31 -30.93 -3.53 32.93
C ASN A 31 -30.65 -2.58 31.77
N LYS A 32 -31.05 -1.32 31.97
CA LYS A 32 -30.92 -0.19 31.10
C LYS A 32 -29.47 -0.02 30.65
N LYS A 33 -29.22 -0.12 29.35
CA LYS A 33 -27.96 0.28 28.73
C LYS A 33 -27.81 1.81 28.85
N PRO A 34 -26.64 2.32 29.26
CA PRO A 34 -26.35 3.72 29.05
C PRO A 34 -26.22 3.98 27.54
N VAL A 35 -26.97 4.94 27.08
CA VAL A 35 -26.86 5.52 25.75
C VAL A 35 -25.50 6.19 25.67
N LEU A 36 -24.53 5.52 25.03
CA LEU A 36 -23.31 6.15 24.56
C LEU A 36 -23.73 7.10 23.43
N GLN A 37 -23.65 8.37 23.73
CA GLN A 37 -23.72 9.44 22.73
C GLN A 37 -22.71 9.08 21.63
N ARG A 38 -23.21 8.87 20.42
CA ARG A 38 -22.43 8.88 19.22
C ARG A 38 -21.89 10.30 19.08
N ASP A 39 -20.63 10.47 19.40
CA ASP A 39 -19.89 11.61 18.91
C ASP A 39 -19.94 11.56 17.39
N SER A 40 -20.70 12.48 16.83
CA SER A 40 -20.77 12.73 15.40
C SER A 40 -19.41 13.25 14.94
N ASN A 41 -18.57 12.30 14.55
CA ASN A 41 -17.33 12.58 13.83
C ASN A 41 -17.75 13.10 12.45
N PRO A 42 -17.34 14.32 12.05
CA PRO A 42 -17.74 14.87 10.77
C PRO A 42 -17.24 13.96 9.65
N ASP A 43 -18.16 13.64 8.77
CA ASP A 43 -18.05 12.87 7.55
C ASP A 43 -16.77 13.18 6.76
N THR A 44 -15.75 12.32 6.89
CA THR A 44 -14.47 12.40 6.17
C THR A 44 -14.59 11.83 4.75
N SER A 45 -15.78 11.38 4.35
CA SER A 45 -16.05 10.82 3.01
C SER A 45 -15.96 11.84 1.88
N LYS A 46 -15.88 13.15 2.19
CA LYS A 46 -15.86 14.22 1.19
C LYS A 46 -14.47 14.62 0.70
N ASN A 47 -13.40 14.11 1.31
CA ASN A 47 -12.06 14.62 1.00
C ASN A 47 -11.35 13.91 -0.17
N ILE A 48 -11.88 12.80 -0.70
CA ILE A 48 -11.22 12.10 -1.81
C ILE A 48 -11.54 12.79 -3.15
N SER A 49 -12.75 13.32 -3.32
CA SER A 49 -13.15 14.03 -4.54
C SER A 49 -12.47 15.40 -4.73
N ALA A 50 -11.67 15.86 -3.77
CA ALA A 50 -10.98 17.16 -3.83
C ALA A 50 -9.67 17.14 -4.59
N VAL A 51 -9.16 15.96 -5.00
CA VAL A 51 -7.91 15.86 -5.75
C VAL A 51 -8.19 16.07 -7.23
N THR A 52 -7.87 17.25 -7.73
CA THR A 52 -8.04 17.60 -9.15
C THR A 52 -6.68 17.60 -9.88
N PRO A 53 -6.68 17.40 -11.22
CA PRO A 53 -5.45 17.55 -12.01
C PRO A 53 -4.78 18.91 -11.86
N ALA A 54 -5.58 19.96 -11.56
CA ALA A 54 -5.07 21.31 -11.33
C ALA A 54 -4.21 21.43 -10.07
N ASP A 55 -4.40 20.57 -9.06
CA ASP A 55 -3.65 20.59 -7.82
C ASP A 55 -2.22 20.02 -7.98
N LEU A 56 -1.94 19.34 -9.08
CA LEU A 56 -0.69 18.60 -9.32
C LEU A 56 0.17 19.18 -10.47
N GLY A 57 -0.28 20.26 -11.10
CA GLY A 57 0.46 20.94 -12.17
C GLY A 57 0.69 20.09 -13.43
N GLU A 58 1.31 20.68 -14.48
CA GLU A 58 1.59 20.00 -15.76
C GLU A 58 2.74 18.94 -15.70
N LYS A 59 3.10 18.45 -14.50
CA LYS A 59 4.36 17.73 -14.28
C LYS A 59 4.21 16.20 -14.32
N LYS A 60 3.72 15.65 -15.43
CA LYS A 60 3.73 14.19 -15.65
C LYS A 60 3.04 13.37 -14.53
N ILE A 61 2.00 13.95 -13.92
CA ILE A 61 1.12 13.29 -12.97
C ILE A 61 -0.26 13.20 -13.59
N THR A 62 -0.82 11.98 -13.67
CA THR A 62 -2.19 11.77 -14.11
C THR A 62 -3.05 11.35 -12.94
N VAL A 63 -4.28 11.88 -12.89
CA VAL A 63 -5.27 11.55 -11.87
C VAL A 63 -6.37 10.73 -12.52
N GLN A 64 -6.71 9.61 -11.93
CA GLN A 64 -7.77 8.72 -12.41
C GLN A 64 -8.63 8.26 -11.23
N GLU A 65 -9.93 8.32 -11.39
CA GLU A 65 -10.87 7.65 -10.49
C GLU A 65 -10.95 6.16 -10.84
N THR A 66 -10.92 5.30 -9.84
CA THR A 66 -10.98 3.86 -9.98
C THR A 66 -11.91 3.28 -8.93
N ASP A 67 -12.34 2.02 -9.08
CA ASP A 67 -13.17 1.33 -8.09
C ASP A 67 -12.51 1.22 -6.70
N ALA A 68 -11.19 1.33 -6.63
CA ALA A 68 -10.43 1.30 -5.38
C ALA A 68 -10.24 2.69 -4.73
N GLY A 69 -10.56 3.77 -5.46
CA GLY A 69 -10.35 5.14 -5.05
C GLY A 69 -9.67 6.00 -6.11
N ILE A 70 -9.03 7.09 -5.71
CA ILE A 70 -8.33 8.01 -6.62
C ILE A 70 -6.88 7.57 -6.81
N LYS A 71 -6.50 7.30 -8.05
CA LYS A 71 -5.15 6.94 -8.46
C LYS A 71 -4.39 8.15 -9.00
N LEU A 72 -3.21 8.40 -8.44
CA LEU A 72 -2.22 9.34 -8.94
C LEU A 72 -1.09 8.55 -9.61
N ALA A 73 -0.96 8.61 -10.92
CA ALA A 73 0.16 8.00 -11.61
C ALA A 73 1.26 9.04 -11.88
N ILE A 74 2.43 8.81 -11.32
CA ILE A 74 3.59 9.69 -11.40
C ILE A 74 4.56 9.08 -12.41
N HIS A 75 4.61 9.65 -13.59
CA HIS A 75 5.45 9.18 -14.68
C HIS A 75 6.84 9.78 -14.62
N ASP A 76 7.83 9.02 -15.15
CA ASP A 76 9.21 9.45 -15.34
C ASP A 76 9.87 10.03 -14.07
N LEU A 77 9.58 9.40 -12.92
CA LEU A 77 10.35 9.68 -11.70
C LEU A 77 11.80 9.27 -11.91
N LYS A 78 12.70 10.21 -11.71
CA LYS A 78 14.13 10.00 -11.91
C LYS A 78 14.77 9.46 -10.64
N PHE A 79 15.28 8.26 -10.79
CA PHE A 79 16.13 7.61 -9.78
C PHE A 79 17.57 7.56 -10.28
N LYS A 80 18.53 7.47 -9.38
CA LYS A 80 19.90 7.11 -9.75
C LYS A 80 19.93 5.77 -10.47
N ALA A 81 20.88 5.56 -11.37
CA ALA A 81 21.02 4.30 -12.09
C ALA A 81 21.06 3.12 -11.09
N ASP A 82 20.36 2.04 -11.44
CA ASP A 82 20.23 0.79 -10.66
C ASP A 82 19.90 0.97 -9.17
N SER A 83 19.29 2.10 -8.81
CA SER A 83 18.98 2.49 -7.44
C SER A 83 17.52 2.86 -7.29
N ALA A 84 17.07 2.86 -6.03
CA ALA A 84 15.81 3.47 -5.61
C ALA A 84 16.00 4.88 -5.03
N GLU A 85 17.22 5.43 -5.08
CA GLU A 85 17.50 6.78 -4.62
C GLU A 85 16.98 7.80 -5.64
N LEU A 86 16.12 8.69 -5.19
CA LEU A 86 15.53 9.75 -6.01
C LEU A 86 16.58 10.81 -6.39
N MET A 87 16.50 11.32 -7.61
CA MET A 87 17.30 12.47 -8.02
C MET A 87 16.83 13.73 -7.27
N PRO A 88 17.73 14.65 -6.94
CA PRO A 88 17.38 15.87 -6.18
C PRO A 88 16.26 16.72 -6.82
N GLY A 89 16.15 16.71 -8.14
CA GLY A 89 15.10 17.45 -8.87
C GLY A 89 13.66 16.94 -8.64
N GLU A 90 13.50 15.75 -8.06
CA GLU A 90 12.19 15.18 -7.77
C GLU A 90 11.57 15.71 -6.46
N THR A 91 12.35 16.44 -5.67
CA THR A 91 11.91 16.95 -4.34
C THR A 91 10.65 17.79 -4.44
N VAL A 92 10.61 18.73 -5.40
CA VAL A 92 9.46 19.64 -5.58
C VAL A 92 8.18 18.88 -5.94
N ARG A 93 8.29 17.89 -6.83
CA ARG A 93 7.13 17.03 -7.19
C ARG A 93 6.59 16.26 -6.00
N LEU A 94 7.48 15.76 -5.14
CA LEU A 94 7.07 15.04 -3.93
C LEU A 94 6.48 15.96 -2.87
N ASP A 95 6.90 17.22 -2.81
CA ASP A 95 6.33 18.23 -1.91
C ASP A 95 4.88 18.54 -2.33
N GLU A 96 4.62 18.70 -3.62
CA GLU A 96 3.28 18.90 -4.19
C GLU A 96 2.37 17.70 -3.90
N ILE A 97 2.84 16.48 -4.19
CA ILE A 97 2.10 15.24 -3.90
C ILE A 97 1.81 15.10 -2.40
N ALA A 98 2.77 15.35 -1.54
CA ALA A 98 2.59 15.29 -0.10
C ALA A 98 1.54 16.30 0.39
N SER A 99 1.52 17.51 -0.19
CA SER A 99 0.50 18.52 0.12
C SER A 99 -0.90 18.03 -0.18
N VAL A 100 -1.11 17.42 -1.35
CA VAL A 100 -2.39 16.82 -1.74
C VAL A 100 -2.76 15.65 -0.83
N LEU A 101 -1.82 14.73 -0.57
CA LEU A 101 -2.06 13.55 0.26
C LEU A 101 -2.37 13.89 1.72
N LYS A 102 -1.91 15.02 2.25
CA LYS A 102 -2.28 15.51 3.59
C LYS A 102 -3.78 15.84 3.68
N GLN A 103 -4.38 16.31 2.59
CA GLN A 103 -5.80 16.66 2.53
C GLN A 103 -6.71 15.42 2.52
N THR A 104 -6.18 14.24 2.20
CA THR A 104 -6.94 12.99 2.14
C THR A 104 -7.08 12.27 3.49
N GLY A 105 -6.78 12.96 4.58
CA GLY A 105 -6.99 12.47 5.95
C GLY A 105 -6.20 11.20 6.26
N THR A 106 -6.87 10.18 6.80
CA THR A 106 -6.26 8.92 7.25
C THR A 106 -6.44 7.76 6.26
N ASN A 107 -6.88 8.02 5.04
CA ASN A 107 -7.03 7.00 4.01
C ASN A 107 -5.72 6.27 3.76
N LYS A 108 -5.80 4.96 3.52
CA LYS A 108 -4.63 4.16 3.13
C LYS A 108 -4.16 4.57 1.75
N LEU A 109 -2.87 4.46 1.54
CA LEU A 109 -2.18 4.85 0.31
C LEU A 109 -1.48 3.60 -0.25
N LEU A 110 -2.00 3.05 -1.35
CA LEU A 110 -1.34 1.96 -2.07
C LEU A 110 -0.32 2.58 -3.01
N ILE A 111 0.96 2.30 -2.79
CA ILE A 111 2.07 2.79 -3.60
C ILE A 111 2.61 1.63 -4.43
N GLU A 112 2.44 1.69 -5.73
CA GLU A 112 2.83 0.65 -6.66
C GLU A 112 3.95 1.14 -7.58
N GLY A 113 5.08 0.43 -7.59
CA GLY A 113 6.19 0.70 -8.49
C GLY A 113 6.14 -0.18 -9.73
N PHE A 114 6.53 0.39 -10.86
CA PHE A 114 6.62 -0.30 -12.14
C PHE A 114 7.97 -0.02 -12.81
N THR A 115 8.39 -0.94 -13.69
CA THR A 115 9.59 -0.81 -14.53
C THR A 115 9.21 -0.91 -16.01
N ALA A 116 10.14 -0.55 -16.88
CA ALA A 116 10.12 -1.06 -18.24
C ALA A 116 10.46 -2.55 -18.23
N ASP A 117 10.07 -3.24 -19.29
CA ASP A 117 10.52 -4.61 -19.54
C ASP A 117 12.00 -4.58 -19.99
N THR A 118 12.83 -5.31 -19.27
CA THR A 118 14.26 -5.49 -19.53
C THR A 118 14.61 -6.95 -19.81
N GLY A 119 13.62 -7.85 -19.74
CA GLY A 119 13.80 -9.29 -19.87
C GLY A 119 14.33 -9.98 -18.60
N TYR A 120 14.36 -9.26 -17.45
CA TYR A 120 14.81 -9.81 -16.17
C TYR A 120 13.76 -9.62 -15.06
N PRO A 121 12.69 -10.43 -15.04
CA PRO A 121 11.53 -10.23 -14.16
C PRO A 121 11.86 -10.14 -12.67
N ALA A 122 12.81 -10.96 -12.18
CA ALA A 122 13.20 -10.97 -10.76
C ALA A 122 13.85 -9.62 -10.34
N GLY A 123 14.72 -9.06 -11.21
CA GLY A 123 15.33 -7.74 -11.01
C GLY A 123 14.32 -6.62 -11.09
N GLU A 124 13.44 -6.67 -12.08
CA GLU A 124 12.35 -5.71 -12.28
C GLU A 124 11.43 -5.64 -11.06
N LEU A 125 11.01 -6.79 -10.53
CA LEU A 125 10.18 -6.87 -9.34
C LEU A 125 10.89 -6.27 -8.12
N LYS A 126 12.17 -6.55 -7.94
CA LYS A 126 12.98 -5.99 -6.86
C LYS A 126 13.11 -4.47 -6.97
N VAL A 127 13.48 -3.97 -8.17
CA VAL A 127 13.65 -2.53 -8.41
C VAL A 127 12.34 -1.79 -8.21
N SER A 128 11.24 -2.27 -8.77
CA SER A 128 9.92 -1.62 -8.64
C SER A 128 9.46 -1.53 -7.20
N ARG A 129 9.65 -2.61 -6.42
CA ARG A 129 9.32 -2.63 -4.99
C ARG A 129 10.19 -1.63 -4.20
N ASN A 130 11.49 -1.60 -4.45
CA ASN A 130 12.39 -0.68 -3.77
C ASN A 130 12.03 0.79 -4.08
N ARG A 131 11.62 1.09 -5.31
CA ARG A 131 11.13 2.43 -5.69
C ARG A 131 9.86 2.81 -4.96
N ALA A 132 8.90 1.89 -4.82
CA ALA A 132 7.69 2.14 -4.03
C ALA A 132 8.03 2.48 -2.57
N TYR A 133 8.95 1.75 -1.94
CA TYR A 133 9.41 2.05 -0.58
C TYR A 133 10.15 3.39 -0.49
N ALA A 134 10.97 3.74 -1.47
CA ALA A 134 11.68 5.02 -1.47
C ALA A 134 10.70 6.21 -1.55
N ILE A 135 9.62 6.08 -2.32
CA ILE A 135 8.54 7.07 -2.36
C ILE A 135 7.82 7.15 -1.03
N ALA A 136 7.46 6.02 -0.40
CA ALA A 136 6.83 5.99 0.91
C ALA A 136 7.71 6.68 1.97
N GLU A 137 9.00 6.40 1.98
CA GLU A 137 9.97 7.04 2.88
C GLU A 137 10.06 8.56 2.64
N ALA A 138 10.13 8.96 1.36
CA ALA A 138 10.19 10.37 1.00
C ALA A 138 8.92 11.14 1.40
N LEU A 139 7.73 10.51 1.28
CA LEU A 139 6.46 11.07 1.73
C LEU A 139 6.35 11.09 3.27
N SER A 140 6.89 10.08 3.96
CA SER A 140 6.95 10.05 5.42
C SER A 140 7.78 11.22 5.97
N LYS A 141 8.92 11.50 5.36
CA LYS A 141 9.76 12.68 5.69
C LYS A 141 9.03 14.01 5.49
N ARG A 142 7.96 14.03 4.70
CA ARG A 142 7.06 15.16 4.44
C ARG A 142 5.84 15.21 5.34
N GLY A 143 5.79 14.33 6.35
CA GLY A 143 4.74 14.31 7.36
C GLY A 143 3.50 13.49 6.99
N ILE A 144 3.58 12.59 6.01
CA ILE A 144 2.53 11.58 5.81
C ILE A 144 2.79 10.42 6.79
N ASP A 145 1.76 10.02 7.53
CA ASP A 145 1.86 8.91 8.48
C ASP A 145 2.27 7.60 7.76
N ALA A 146 3.36 7.00 8.22
CA ALA A 146 3.89 5.75 7.67
C ALA A 146 2.88 4.58 7.77
N GLY A 147 1.99 4.59 8.77
CA GLY A 147 0.93 3.61 8.93
C GLY A 147 -0.10 3.61 7.80
N ARG A 148 -0.13 4.65 6.96
CA ARG A 148 -1.01 4.72 5.80
C ARG A 148 -0.50 3.94 4.59
N PHE A 149 0.79 3.67 4.48
CA PHE A 149 1.40 3.13 3.26
C PHE A 149 1.21 1.62 3.12
N ILE A 150 0.87 1.21 1.91
CA ILE A 150 0.91 -0.17 1.42
C ILE A 150 1.79 -0.13 0.17
N CYS A 151 2.98 -0.74 0.22
CA CYS A 151 3.93 -0.70 -0.88
C CYS A 151 3.97 -2.01 -1.65
N LYS A 152 3.92 -1.93 -2.99
CA LYS A 152 3.96 -3.08 -3.88
C LYS A 152 4.87 -2.81 -5.08
N GLY A 153 5.66 -3.80 -5.48
CA GLY A 153 6.38 -3.80 -6.74
C GLY A 153 5.67 -4.71 -7.73
N ASN A 154 5.47 -4.22 -8.94
CA ASN A 154 4.79 -4.95 -10.02
C ASN A 154 5.75 -5.30 -11.19
N GLY A 155 7.03 -4.91 -11.12
CA GLY A 155 7.98 -5.14 -12.22
C GLY A 155 7.48 -4.48 -13.50
N ALA A 156 7.60 -5.19 -14.63
CA ALA A 156 7.13 -4.74 -15.94
C ALA A 156 5.65 -5.09 -16.22
N ALA A 157 4.90 -5.54 -15.21
CA ALA A 157 3.47 -5.83 -15.39
C ALA A 157 2.68 -4.56 -15.74
N ASN A 158 1.59 -4.74 -16.48
CA ASN A 158 0.66 -3.68 -16.87
C ASN A 158 1.36 -2.47 -17.55
N PRO A 159 2.07 -2.67 -18.67
CA PRO A 159 2.69 -1.57 -19.38
C PRO A 159 1.63 -0.60 -19.89
N VAL A 160 1.92 0.71 -19.78
CA VAL A 160 1.05 1.80 -20.26
C VAL A 160 1.49 2.33 -21.61
N ALA A 161 2.67 1.90 -22.08
CA ALA A 161 3.23 2.26 -23.38
C ALA A 161 4.12 1.13 -23.93
N ASP A 162 4.49 1.25 -25.19
CA ASP A 162 5.29 0.24 -25.88
C ASP A 162 6.71 0.16 -25.32
N ASN A 163 7.11 -1.03 -24.86
CA ASN A 163 8.47 -1.30 -24.36
C ASN A 163 9.53 -1.39 -25.45
N SER A 164 9.18 -1.36 -26.74
CA SER A 164 10.14 -1.36 -27.83
C SER A 164 10.81 0.02 -28.02
N THR A 165 10.16 1.11 -27.54
CA THR A 165 10.65 2.48 -27.70
C THR A 165 11.25 3.04 -26.41
N PRO A 166 12.27 3.93 -26.49
CA PRO A 166 12.81 4.61 -25.31
C PRO A 166 11.76 5.43 -24.56
N GLU A 167 10.86 6.10 -25.27
CA GLU A 167 9.78 6.92 -24.74
C GLU A 167 8.75 6.03 -24.01
N GLY A 168 8.35 4.92 -24.60
CA GLY A 168 7.43 3.98 -23.97
C GLY A 168 8.04 3.33 -22.72
N LYS A 169 9.33 2.97 -22.77
CA LYS A 169 10.05 2.53 -21.58
C LYS A 169 10.06 3.60 -20.49
N ALA A 170 10.21 4.88 -20.84
CA ALA A 170 10.16 5.98 -19.87
C ALA A 170 8.77 6.09 -19.21
N MET A 171 7.70 5.94 -19.99
CA MET A 171 6.33 5.93 -19.46
C MET A 171 6.05 4.74 -18.54
N ASN A 172 6.61 3.56 -18.86
CA ASN A 172 6.45 2.35 -18.05
C ASN A 172 7.21 2.44 -16.71
N ARG A 173 8.32 3.19 -16.65
CA ARG A 173 9.03 3.50 -15.41
C ARG A 173 8.27 4.53 -14.59
N ARG A 174 7.26 4.08 -13.84
CA ARG A 174 6.35 4.94 -13.09
C ARG A 174 6.12 4.45 -11.66
N VAL A 175 5.58 5.33 -10.84
CA VAL A 175 4.98 4.97 -9.55
C VAL A 175 3.53 5.45 -9.55
N GLU A 176 2.63 4.60 -9.10
CA GLU A 176 1.23 4.92 -8.91
C GLU A 176 0.92 4.98 -7.42
N ILE A 177 0.16 5.99 -6.99
CA ILE A 177 -0.33 6.12 -5.62
C ILE A 177 -1.85 6.11 -5.68
N THR A 178 -2.48 5.08 -5.15
CA THR A 178 -3.93 5.01 -5.03
C THR A 178 -4.35 5.38 -3.61
N ILE A 179 -5.16 6.41 -3.48
CA ILE A 179 -5.82 6.80 -2.25
C ILE A 179 -7.03 5.88 -2.11
N LEU A 180 -6.92 4.89 -1.23
CA LEU A 180 -7.96 3.87 -1.08
C LEU A 180 -9.17 4.46 -0.35
N GLU A 181 -10.36 4.19 -0.89
CA GLU A 181 -11.60 4.49 -0.18
C GLU A 181 -11.71 3.63 1.09
N ARG A 182 -12.28 4.21 2.14
CA ARG A 182 -12.66 3.43 3.30
C ARG A 182 -13.89 2.62 2.95
N ASN A 183 -13.77 1.31 2.95
CA ASN A 183 -14.96 0.47 2.95
C ASN A 183 -15.78 0.82 4.20
N LYS A 184 -17.03 1.22 3.98
CA LYS A 184 -18.02 1.51 5.03
C LYS A 184 -18.40 0.24 5.77
#